data_11727dec18c79ed9becc6d36d27eb943
#
_entry.id   11727dec18c79ed9becc6d36d27eb943
#
_cell.length_a   1.000
_cell.length_b   1.000
_cell.length_c   1.000
_cell.angle_alpha   90.00
_cell.angle_beta   90.00
_cell.angle_gamma   90.00
#
_symmetry.space_group_name_H-M   'P 1'
#
loop_
_entity.id
_entity.type
_entity.pdbx_description
1 polymer ?
#
loop_
_entity_poly.entity_id
_entity_poly.type
_entity_poly.pdbx_seq_one_letter_code
_entity_poly.pdbx_strand_id
1 'polypeptide(L)'
;ITDHGCVQAFTEASHTISKDEDFKVIYGVEGYLVDDLKELVENSKGQSLDDPYVVFDLETTGLSAVNNKIIEIGAVKVANGKITDRFSTFVNPKEPIPFAIEELTSISDEMVIGAPTIEEILPDFLKFCEGCGLIAHNASFDAGFIEENCRRMNIPTDFTVGDTVAMARLLLPALNKFKLDTVAKALNVSLDHHHRAVDDAACTAEIFVKFIEMFKARDVRNLDQVNEMGRTNEDAIRKLPTYHIIILAKNDIGRVNLYRLVSWSHLKYFARRPRIPKSLLNEYREGLIVGSACEAGELYQAILRGAPSQEVARSVKFYDYLE
;
A
#
# COMPACT_ATOMS: atom_id res chain seq x y z
N ILE A 1 -3.66 8.27 -29.94
CA ILE A 1 -4.41 7.01 -29.91
C ILE A 1 -3.85 6.11 -28.81
N THR A 2 -4.71 5.60 -27.94
CA THR A 2 -4.34 4.73 -26.80
C THR A 2 -5.35 3.60 -26.72
N ASP A 3 -4.86 2.36 -26.86
CA ASP A 3 -5.66 1.15 -26.63
C ASP A 3 -5.37 0.60 -25.23
N HIS A 4 -6.32 -0.12 -24.67
CA HIS A 4 -6.16 -0.77 -23.36
C HIS A 4 -5.19 -1.95 -23.41
N GLY A 5 -3.99 -1.77 -22.87
CA GLY A 5 -2.96 -2.80 -22.72
C GLY A 5 -2.33 -3.31 -24.01
N CYS A 6 -2.63 -2.72 -25.15
CA CYS A 6 -2.12 -3.13 -26.46
C CYS A 6 -1.89 -1.94 -27.39
N VAL A 7 -1.38 -2.23 -28.61
CA VAL A 7 -1.05 -1.23 -29.64
C VAL A 7 -1.61 -1.60 -31.02
N GLN A 8 -2.72 -2.34 -31.07
CA GLN A 8 -3.26 -2.93 -32.30
C GLN A 8 -3.74 -1.87 -33.30
N ALA A 9 -4.28 -0.75 -32.83
CA ALA A 9 -4.76 0.33 -33.69
C ALA A 9 -3.64 1.14 -34.38
N PHE A 10 -2.36 0.95 -34.01
CA PHE A 10 -1.25 1.74 -34.54
C PHE A 10 -1.07 1.54 -36.05
N THR A 11 -1.20 0.31 -36.53
CA THR A 11 -1.03 0.00 -37.96
C THR A 11 -2.09 0.69 -38.80
N GLU A 12 -3.35 0.61 -38.39
CA GLU A 12 -4.47 1.25 -39.09
C GLU A 12 -4.31 2.77 -39.08
N ALA A 13 -4.05 3.37 -37.92
CA ALA A 13 -3.81 4.81 -37.80
C ALA A 13 -2.64 5.29 -38.66
N SER A 14 -1.54 4.51 -38.73
CA SER A 14 -0.38 4.85 -39.54
C SER A 14 -0.65 4.79 -41.05
N HIS A 15 -1.57 3.93 -41.50
CA HIS A 15 -1.93 3.83 -42.92
C HIS A 15 -3.04 4.76 -43.36
N THR A 16 -3.85 5.27 -42.41
CA THR A 16 -5.00 6.12 -42.71
C THR A 16 -4.58 7.56 -43.03
N ILE A 17 -3.48 8.03 -42.43
CA ILE A 17 -3.03 9.43 -42.58
C ILE A 17 -1.94 9.50 -43.64
N SER A 18 -2.16 10.30 -44.65
CA SER A 18 -1.19 10.63 -45.68
C SER A 18 0.01 11.40 -45.11
N LYS A 19 1.21 11.18 -45.63
CA LYS A 19 2.41 11.93 -45.21
C LYS A 19 2.33 13.43 -45.55
N ASP A 20 1.45 13.80 -46.47
CA ASP A 20 1.26 15.18 -46.92
C ASP A 20 0.17 15.91 -46.14
N GLU A 21 -0.52 15.25 -45.22
CA GLU A 21 -1.51 15.88 -44.36
C GLU A 21 -0.84 16.54 -43.14
N ASP A 22 -1.26 17.78 -42.86
CA ASP A 22 -0.85 18.50 -41.64
C ASP A 22 -1.63 17.96 -40.41
N PHE A 23 -1.49 16.67 -40.18
CA PHE A 23 -2.11 15.95 -39.07
C PHE A 23 -1.11 15.02 -38.40
N LYS A 24 -1.01 15.12 -37.09
CA LYS A 24 -0.08 14.30 -36.30
C LYS A 24 -0.83 13.32 -35.39
N VAL A 25 -0.51 12.05 -35.52
CA VAL A 25 -0.93 11.01 -34.56
C VAL A 25 0.09 10.88 -33.46
N ILE A 26 -0.35 10.97 -32.22
CA ILE A 26 0.44 10.60 -31.05
C ILE A 26 0.05 9.18 -30.66
N TYR A 27 1.05 8.29 -30.64
CA TYR A 27 0.87 6.88 -30.31
C TYR A 27 1.14 6.63 -28.84
N GLY A 28 0.27 5.86 -28.19
CA GLY A 28 0.38 5.54 -26.78
C GLY A 28 -0.39 4.29 -26.39
N VAL A 29 -0.37 3.94 -25.14
CA VAL A 29 -1.12 2.84 -24.54
C VAL A 29 -1.75 3.29 -23.23
N GLU A 30 -2.98 2.86 -22.98
CA GLU A 30 -3.54 2.86 -21.63
C GLU A 30 -3.14 1.55 -20.97
N GLY A 31 -2.12 1.59 -20.13
CA GLY A 31 -1.51 0.43 -19.50
C GLY A 31 -2.10 0.10 -18.13
N TYR A 32 -1.71 -1.05 -17.60
CA TYR A 32 -2.05 -1.51 -16.25
C TYR A 32 -0.80 -1.48 -15.37
N LEU A 33 -0.57 -0.33 -14.73
CA LEU A 33 0.57 -0.09 -13.85
C LEU A 33 0.46 -0.94 -12.59
N VAL A 34 1.58 -1.47 -12.11
CA VAL A 34 1.73 -2.04 -10.77
C VAL A 34 2.88 -1.34 -10.05
N ASP A 35 2.69 -1.01 -8.78
CA ASP A 35 3.72 -0.40 -7.96
C ASP A 35 4.57 -1.47 -7.27
N ASP A 36 5.59 -1.94 -7.98
CA ASP A 36 6.60 -2.89 -7.50
C ASP A 36 7.78 -2.19 -6.81
N LEU A 37 7.76 -0.85 -6.76
CA LEU A 37 8.74 -0.05 -6.03
C LEU A 37 8.29 0.22 -4.59
N LYS A 38 7.01 -0.05 -4.27
CA LYS A 38 6.53 0.04 -2.90
C LYS A 38 7.22 -1.02 -2.06
N GLU A 39 7.92 -0.59 -1.04
CA GLU A 39 8.62 -1.47 -0.12
C GLU A 39 7.62 -2.22 0.79
N LEU A 40 7.97 -3.45 1.20
CA LEU A 40 7.21 -4.22 2.18
C LEU A 40 7.31 -3.57 3.56
N VAL A 41 8.45 -2.90 3.79
CA VAL A 41 8.76 -2.12 4.98
C VAL A 41 9.21 -0.74 4.54
N GLU A 42 8.39 0.27 4.75
CA GLU A 42 8.71 1.66 4.45
C GLU A 42 9.71 2.20 5.49
N ASN A 43 10.65 3.04 5.03
CA ASN A 43 11.67 3.68 5.87
C ASN A 43 12.45 2.68 6.75
N SER A 44 12.85 1.55 6.16
CA SER A 44 13.71 0.57 6.85
C SER A 44 15.06 1.21 7.20
N LYS A 45 15.55 0.91 8.38
CA LYS A 45 16.87 1.32 8.89
C LYS A 45 17.75 0.10 9.18
N GLY A 46 17.43 -1.03 8.52
CA GLY A 46 18.17 -2.26 8.70
C GLY A 46 17.91 -2.98 10.03
N GLN A 47 16.75 -2.71 10.68
CA GLN A 47 16.38 -3.37 11.94
C GLN A 47 16.40 -4.88 11.79
N SER A 48 16.91 -5.56 12.81
CA SER A 48 16.91 -7.02 12.89
C SER A 48 15.48 -7.56 13.01
N LEU A 49 15.21 -8.74 12.43
CA LEU A 49 13.94 -9.43 12.65
C LEU A 49 13.76 -9.88 14.14
N ASP A 50 14.79 -9.79 14.97
CA ASP A 50 14.74 -10.05 16.39
C ASP A 50 14.53 -8.79 17.26
N ASP A 51 14.58 -7.61 16.66
CA ASP A 51 14.32 -6.36 17.35
C ASP A 51 12.87 -6.27 17.84
N PRO A 52 12.56 -5.41 18.82
CA PRO A 52 11.18 -5.21 19.25
C PRO A 52 10.36 -4.48 18.17
N TYR A 53 9.12 -4.92 18.00
CA TYR A 53 8.14 -4.33 17.09
C TYR A 53 6.85 -4.02 17.82
N VAL A 54 6.18 -2.96 17.44
CA VAL A 54 4.80 -2.69 17.83
C VAL A 54 3.88 -3.02 16.66
N VAL A 55 3.02 -3.99 16.87
CA VAL A 55 1.97 -4.35 15.91
C VAL A 55 0.70 -3.67 16.36
N PHE A 56 0.05 -2.91 15.47
CA PHE A 56 -1.10 -2.08 15.82
C PHE A 56 -2.19 -2.12 14.76
N ASP A 57 -3.37 -1.77 15.18
CA ASP A 57 -4.58 -1.67 14.38
C ASP A 57 -5.45 -0.53 14.91
N LEU A 58 -6.21 0.10 14.05
CA LEU A 58 -7.07 1.25 14.37
C LEU A 58 -8.51 1.00 13.93
N GLU A 59 -9.47 1.38 14.79
CA GLU A 59 -10.82 1.60 14.34
C GLU A 59 -11.07 3.11 14.14
N THR A 60 -11.82 3.44 13.08
CA THR A 60 -11.95 4.83 12.62
C THR A 60 -13.38 5.16 12.18
N THR A 61 -13.75 6.44 12.12
CA THR A 61 -15.08 6.89 11.62
C THR A 61 -15.20 6.78 10.10
N GLY A 62 -14.18 6.29 9.38
CA GLY A 62 -14.18 6.09 7.92
C GLY A 62 -12.77 5.94 7.38
N LEU A 63 -12.62 5.96 6.07
CA LEU A 63 -11.38 5.51 5.40
C LEU A 63 -10.34 6.62 5.18
N SER A 64 -10.68 7.88 5.35
CA SER A 64 -9.81 9.02 5.04
C SER A 64 -9.09 9.53 6.30
N ALA A 65 -7.79 9.36 6.37
CA ALA A 65 -6.97 9.90 7.46
C ALA A 65 -7.09 11.44 7.62
N VAL A 66 -7.43 12.15 6.53
CA VAL A 66 -7.61 13.60 6.53
C VAL A 66 -8.99 14.01 7.06
N ASN A 67 -10.05 13.27 6.72
CA ASN A 67 -11.44 13.65 7.00
C ASN A 67 -12.08 12.89 8.16
N ASN A 68 -11.57 11.70 8.48
CA ASN A 68 -12.14 10.84 9.50
C ASN A 68 -11.27 10.82 10.77
N LYS A 69 -11.80 10.23 11.83
CA LYS A 69 -11.22 10.23 13.17
C LYS A 69 -10.94 8.80 13.64
N ILE A 70 -9.93 8.65 14.48
CA ILE A 70 -9.67 7.41 15.22
C ILE A 70 -10.69 7.29 16.36
N ILE A 71 -11.25 6.09 16.56
CA ILE A 71 -12.18 5.77 17.65
C ILE A 71 -11.65 4.65 18.57
N GLU A 72 -10.70 3.83 18.12
CA GLU A 72 -9.97 2.88 18.96
C GLU A 72 -8.53 2.73 18.48
N ILE A 73 -7.58 2.60 19.41
CA ILE A 73 -6.19 2.22 19.15
C ILE A 73 -5.92 0.91 19.87
N GLY A 74 -5.57 -0.12 19.13
CA GLY A 74 -5.09 -1.41 19.64
C GLY A 74 -3.65 -1.65 19.23
N ALA A 75 -2.78 -2.01 20.16
CA ALA A 75 -1.42 -2.34 19.84
C ALA A 75 -0.84 -3.40 20.78
N VAL A 76 0.08 -4.19 20.26
CA VAL A 76 0.85 -5.14 21.04
C VAL A 76 2.34 -5.01 20.72
N LYS A 77 3.17 -5.13 21.74
CA LYS A 77 4.62 -5.17 21.56
C LYS A 77 5.09 -6.61 21.41
N VAL A 78 5.87 -6.87 20.37
CA VAL A 78 6.46 -8.18 20.09
C VAL A 78 7.97 -8.08 20.27
N ALA A 79 8.53 -8.97 21.07
CA ALA A 79 9.96 -9.13 21.22
C ALA A 79 10.30 -10.63 21.34
N ASN A 80 11.36 -11.06 20.66
CA ASN A 80 11.80 -12.47 20.67
C ASN A 80 10.67 -13.46 20.31
N GLY A 81 9.81 -13.10 19.35
CA GLY A 81 8.72 -13.94 18.86
C GLY A 81 7.53 -14.07 19.82
N LYS A 82 7.41 -13.20 20.82
CA LYS A 82 6.30 -13.22 21.80
C LYS A 82 5.73 -11.85 22.03
N ILE A 83 4.41 -11.78 22.28
CA ILE A 83 3.75 -10.57 22.75
C ILE A 83 4.19 -10.33 24.20
N THR A 84 4.75 -9.15 24.46
CA THR A 84 5.32 -8.76 25.76
C THR A 84 4.54 -7.68 26.47
N ASP A 85 3.78 -6.86 25.72
CA ASP A 85 3.01 -5.74 26.27
C ASP A 85 1.81 -5.43 25.36
N ARG A 86 0.81 -4.71 25.89
CA ARG A 86 -0.42 -4.33 25.19
C ARG A 86 -0.79 -2.89 25.46
N PHE A 87 -1.31 -2.22 24.45
CA PHE A 87 -1.90 -0.90 24.53
C PHE A 87 -3.30 -0.98 23.89
N SER A 88 -4.32 -0.53 24.61
CA SER A 88 -5.69 -0.52 24.11
C SER A 88 -6.45 0.63 24.72
N THR A 89 -7.05 1.46 23.88
CA THR A 89 -7.86 2.59 24.34
C THR A 89 -8.89 2.99 23.30
N PHE A 90 -10.09 3.33 23.75
CA PHE A 90 -11.01 4.12 22.94
C PHE A 90 -10.52 5.54 22.81
N VAL A 91 -10.92 6.21 21.73
CA VAL A 91 -10.59 7.60 21.43
C VAL A 91 -11.89 8.35 21.13
N ASN A 92 -12.09 9.48 21.78
CA ASN A 92 -13.24 10.33 21.52
C ASN A 92 -13.03 11.14 20.23
N PRO A 93 -13.80 10.86 19.15
CA PRO A 93 -13.65 11.54 17.87
C PRO A 93 -14.15 12.99 17.87
N LYS A 94 -14.87 13.42 18.93
CA LYS A 94 -15.58 14.72 19.03
C LYS A 94 -16.64 14.95 17.94
N GLU A 95 -17.10 13.89 17.33
CA GLU A 95 -18.17 13.86 16.31
C GLU A 95 -18.92 12.54 16.44
N PRO A 96 -20.20 12.44 15.99
CA PRO A 96 -20.94 11.19 16.00
C PRO A 96 -20.28 10.13 15.13
N ILE A 97 -20.28 8.88 15.59
CA ILE A 97 -19.83 7.73 14.82
C ILE A 97 -20.90 7.42 13.75
N PRO A 98 -20.54 7.33 12.46
CA PRO A 98 -21.49 6.94 11.42
C PRO A 98 -22.10 5.55 11.70
N PHE A 99 -23.41 5.42 11.53
CA PHE A 99 -24.14 4.17 11.80
C PHE A 99 -23.51 2.93 11.13
N ALA A 100 -23.05 3.06 9.90
CA ALA A 100 -22.36 1.97 9.20
C ALA A 100 -21.03 1.54 9.85
N ILE A 101 -20.35 2.45 10.54
CA ILE A 101 -19.13 2.16 11.30
C ILE A 101 -19.49 1.49 12.63
N GLU A 102 -20.53 1.97 13.32
CA GLU A 102 -21.04 1.32 14.53
C GLU A 102 -21.48 -0.14 14.25
N GLU A 103 -22.20 -0.38 13.14
CA GLU A 103 -22.55 -1.74 12.72
C GLU A 103 -21.31 -2.61 12.43
N LEU A 104 -20.26 -2.03 11.85
CA LEU A 104 -19.05 -2.76 11.49
C LEU A 104 -18.18 -3.08 12.71
N THR A 105 -17.93 -2.09 13.57
CA THR A 105 -16.96 -2.17 14.67
C THR A 105 -17.59 -2.52 16.01
N SER A 106 -18.94 -2.38 16.11
CA SER A 106 -19.68 -2.44 17.36
C SER A 106 -19.25 -1.39 18.41
N ILE A 107 -18.61 -0.30 17.96
CA ILE A 107 -18.22 0.82 18.80
C ILE A 107 -19.26 1.92 18.68
N SER A 108 -19.98 2.19 19.79
CA SER A 108 -21.01 3.23 19.84
C SER A 108 -20.48 4.55 20.41
N ASP A 109 -21.23 5.64 20.15
CA ASP A 109 -20.95 6.95 20.73
C ASP A 109 -20.82 6.92 22.26
N GLU A 110 -21.64 6.11 22.94
CA GLU A 110 -21.61 5.96 24.41
C GLU A 110 -20.28 5.40 24.91
N MET A 111 -19.62 4.52 24.12
CA MET A 111 -18.34 3.92 24.50
C MET A 111 -17.17 4.91 24.40
N VAL A 112 -17.26 5.88 23.51
CA VAL A 112 -16.15 6.81 23.21
C VAL A 112 -16.30 8.19 23.83
N ILE A 113 -17.52 8.60 24.24
CA ILE A 113 -17.80 9.95 24.74
C ILE A 113 -16.97 10.34 25.98
N GLY A 114 -16.66 9.36 26.83
CA GLY A 114 -15.83 9.52 28.02
C GLY A 114 -14.34 9.19 27.81
N ALA A 115 -13.96 8.77 26.62
CA ALA A 115 -12.58 8.43 26.30
C ALA A 115 -11.71 9.69 26.08
N PRO A 116 -10.37 9.58 26.20
CA PRO A 116 -9.48 10.67 25.85
C PRO A 116 -9.56 11.01 24.36
N THR A 117 -9.23 12.25 24.01
CA THR A 117 -9.11 12.66 22.60
C THR A 117 -7.80 12.15 22.00
N ILE A 118 -7.67 12.23 20.67
CA ILE A 118 -6.44 11.81 20.01
C ILE A 118 -5.24 12.66 20.45
N GLU A 119 -5.46 13.95 20.71
CA GLU A 119 -4.42 14.87 21.19
C GLU A 119 -3.89 14.48 22.58
N GLU A 120 -4.75 13.88 23.42
CA GLU A 120 -4.39 13.43 24.76
C GLU A 120 -3.68 12.08 24.74
N ILE A 121 -4.10 11.14 23.87
CA ILE A 121 -3.61 9.75 23.89
C ILE A 121 -2.43 9.49 22.93
N LEU A 122 -2.29 10.28 21.85
CA LEU A 122 -1.25 10.06 20.88
C LEU A 122 0.18 10.12 21.48
N PRO A 123 0.51 11.04 22.40
CA PRO A 123 1.81 11.03 23.06
C PRO A 123 2.11 9.73 23.82
N ASP A 124 1.12 9.14 24.48
CA ASP A 124 1.27 7.86 25.19
C ASP A 124 1.44 6.69 24.23
N PHE A 125 0.70 6.68 23.12
CA PHE A 125 0.88 5.69 22.06
C PHE A 125 2.28 5.80 21.43
N LEU A 126 2.76 7.00 21.13
CA LEU A 126 4.10 7.22 20.58
C LEU A 126 5.19 6.76 21.56
N LYS A 127 5.01 7.02 22.84
CA LYS A 127 5.91 6.52 23.90
C LYS A 127 5.90 4.98 23.95
N PHE A 128 4.75 4.34 23.79
CA PHE A 128 4.65 2.88 23.68
C PHE A 128 5.42 2.36 22.48
N CYS A 129 5.46 3.10 21.37
CA CYS A 129 6.17 2.73 20.15
C CYS A 129 7.67 3.04 20.17
N GLU A 130 8.18 3.73 21.18
CA GLU A 130 9.57 4.20 21.24
C GLU A 130 10.57 3.05 21.07
N GLY A 131 11.52 3.22 20.13
CA GLY A 131 12.55 2.23 19.84
C GLY A 131 12.09 0.99 19.08
N CYS A 132 10.83 0.95 18.60
CA CYS A 132 10.25 -0.17 17.88
C CYS A 132 9.97 0.18 16.42
N GLY A 133 10.09 -0.80 15.51
CA GLY A 133 9.45 -0.73 14.21
C GLY A 133 7.93 -0.96 14.35
N LEU A 134 7.15 -0.31 13.50
CA LEU A 134 5.69 -0.42 13.46
C LEU A 134 5.26 -1.45 12.42
N ILE A 135 4.29 -2.27 12.75
CA ILE A 135 3.74 -3.29 11.86
C ILE A 135 2.22 -3.20 11.89
N ALA A 136 1.59 -3.24 10.71
CA ALA A 136 0.13 -3.33 10.63
C ALA A 136 -0.33 -4.19 9.44
N HIS A 137 -1.61 -4.52 9.39
CA HIS A 137 -2.21 -5.28 8.30
C HIS A 137 -2.89 -4.34 7.31
N ASN A 138 -2.27 -4.08 6.14
CA ASN A 138 -2.56 -2.97 5.23
C ASN A 138 -2.08 -1.63 5.82
N ALA A 139 -0.83 -1.62 6.24
CA ALA A 139 -0.21 -0.62 7.09
C ALA A 139 -0.34 0.83 6.62
N SER A 140 -0.49 1.09 5.32
CA SER A 140 -0.69 2.45 4.80
C SER A 140 -1.98 3.11 5.31
N PHE A 141 -2.99 2.33 5.73
CA PHE A 141 -4.20 2.84 6.34
C PHE A 141 -3.92 3.32 7.76
N ASP A 142 -3.47 2.43 8.62
CA ASP A 142 -3.27 2.71 10.05
C ASP A 142 -2.15 3.74 10.29
N ALA A 143 -1.01 3.54 9.64
CA ALA A 143 0.11 4.48 9.72
C ALA A 143 -0.29 5.86 9.20
N GLY A 144 -1.09 5.94 8.12
CA GLY A 144 -1.58 7.20 7.57
C GLY A 144 -2.41 8.01 8.57
N PHE A 145 -3.24 7.37 9.40
CA PHE A 145 -3.99 8.05 10.47
C PHE A 145 -3.06 8.57 11.57
N ILE A 146 -2.08 7.77 11.99
CA ILE A 146 -1.11 8.20 13.01
C ILE A 146 -0.26 9.37 12.48
N GLU A 147 0.27 9.27 11.27
CA GLU A 147 1.10 10.32 10.64
C GLU A 147 0.32 11.62 10.46
N GLU A 148 -0.95 11.56 10.02
CA GLU A 148 -1.79 12.74 9.85
C GLU A 148 -2.09 13.43 11.19
N ASN A 149 -2.34 12.68 12.25
CA ASN A 149 -2.53 13.25 13.59
C ASN A 149 -1.22 13.82 14.15
N CYS A 150 -0.08 13.15 13.96
CA CYS A 150 1.23 13.71 14.29
C CYS A 150 1.49 15.02 13.54
N ARG A 151 1.19 15.09 12.23
CA ARG A 151 1.33 16.30 11.41
C ARG A 151 0.48 17.46 11.95
N ARG A 152 -0.78 17.19 12.35
CA ARG A 152 -1.68 18.20 12.96
C ARG A 152 -1.15 18.74 14.28
N MET A 153 -0.50 17.87 15.04
CA MET A 153 0.10 18.23 16.33
C MET A 153 1.55 18.75 16.19
N ASN A 154 2.07 18.89 14.97
CA ASN A 154 3.46 19.26 14.68
C ASN A 154 4.50 18.33 15.34
N ILE A 155 4.18 17.05 15.46
CA ILE A 155 5.09 16.01 15.95
C ILE A 155 5.81 15.42 14.74
N PRO A 156 7.16 15.47 14.69
CA PRO A 156 7.92 14.88 13.60
C PRO A 156 7.77 13.35 13.63
N THR A 157 7.64 12.74 12.45
CA THR A 157 7.53 11.29 12.28
C THR A 157 8.72 10.75 11.49
N ASP A 158 9.27 9.63 11.94
CA ASP A 158 10.35 8.90 11.28
C ASP A 158 10.17 7.38 11.52
N PHE A 159 8.93 6.92 11.32
CA PHE A 159 8.57 5.53 11.60
C PHE A 159 9.11 4.60 10.51
N THR A 160 9.64 3.45 10.93
CA THR A 160 9.76 2.28 10.07
C THR A 160 8.43 1.54 10.14
N VAL A 161 7.79 1.30 8.99
CA VAL A 161 6.44 0.70 8.93
C VAL A 161 6.44 -0.52 8.02
N GLY A 162 6.14 -1.70 8.57
CA GLY A 162 6.00 -2.96 7.83
C GLY A 162 4.55 -3.35 7.57
N ASP A 163 4.26 -3.78 6.34
CA ASP A 163 2.92 -4.20 5.89
C ASP A 163 2.81 -5.73 5.79
N THR A 164 2.04 -6.34 6.69
CA THR A 164 1.83 -7.79 6.67
C THR A 164 1.03 -8.28 5.47
N VAL A 165 0.22 -7.43 4.80
CA VAL A 165 -0.44 -7.78 3.53
C VAL A 165 0.61 -7.93 2.42
N ALA A 166 1.58 -7.03 2.35
CA ALA A 166 2.67 -7.11 1.37
C ALA A 166 3.55 -8.33 1.63
N MET A 167 3.89 -8.60 2.90
CA MET A 167 4.63 -9.80 3.31
C MET A 167 3.84 -11.08 2.99
N ALA A 168 2.53 -11.11 3.22
CA ALA A 168 1.67 -12.26 2.91
C ALA A 168 1.64 -12.56 1.40
N ARG A 169 1.60 -11.55 0.53
CA ARG A 169 1.68 -11.72 -0.92
C ARG A 169 2.98 -12.41 -1.35
N LEU A 170 4.06 -12.10 -0.66
CA LEU A 170 5.38 -12.68 -0.92
C LEU A 170 5.50 -14.10 -0.37
N LEU A 171 5.08 -14.34 0.86
CA LEU A 171 5.33 -15.59 1.59
C LEU A 171 4.27 -16.66 1.37
N LEU A 172 3.04 -16.26 1.00
CA LEU A 172 1.88 -17.15 0.82
C LEU A 172 1.36 -17.09 -0.62
N PRO A 173 2.16 -17.51 -1.62
CA PRO A 173 1.82 -17.35 -3.03
C PRO A 173 0.57 -18.13 -3.47
N ALA A 174 0.13 -19.11 -2.70
CA ALA A 174 -1.09 -19.87 -2.98
C ALA A 174 -2.38 -19.10 -2.67
N LEU A 175 -2.32 -18.02 -1.87
CA LEU A 175 -3.49 -17.22 -1.53
C LEU A 175 -3.89 -16.27 -2.66
N ASN A 176 -5.21 -16.10 -2.85
CA ASN A 176 -5.79 -15.14 -3.78
C ASN A 176 -6.38 -13.90 -3.08
N LYS A 177 -6.57 -13.96 -1.77
CA LYS A 177 -7.08 -12.87 -0.92
C LYS A 177 -6.18 -12.77 0.31
N PHE A 178 -5.96 -11.54 0.78
CA PHE A 178 -5.03 -11.23 1.85
C PHE A 178 -5.70 -10.42 2.97
N LYS A 179 -7.00 -10.64 3.21
CA LYS A 179 -7.68 -10.13 4.39
C LYS A 179 -7.12 -10.83 5.64
N LEU A 180 -7.20 -10.16 6.79
CA LEU A 180 -6.65 -10.65 8.06
C LEU A 180 -7.15 -12.07 8.38
N ASP A 181 -8.46 -12.30 8.31
CA ASP A 181 -9.11 -13.60 8.52
C ASP A 181 -8.56 -14.71 7.61
N THR A 182 -8.33 -14.37 6.34
CA THR A 182 -7.83 -15.32 5.34
C THR A 182 -6.37 -15.69 5.61
N VAL A 183 -5.53 -14.71 5.97
CA VAL A 183 -4.13 -14.93 6.29
C VAL A 183 -3.99 -15.68 7.62
N ALA A 184 -4.75 -15.30 8.65
CA ALA A 184 -4.80 -15.97 9.95
C ALA A 184 -5.15 -17.45 9.79
N LYS A 185 -6.22 -17.75 9.04
CA LYS A 185 -6.63 -19.14 8.74
C LYS A 185 -5.54 -19.92 8.02
N ALA A 186 -4.88 -19.34 7.04
CA ALA A 186 -3.81 -20.01 6.28
C ALA A 186 -2.60 -20.35 7.15
N LEU A 187 -2.35 -19.57 8.20
CA LEU A 187 -1.25 -19.76 9.14
C LEU A 187 -1.67 -20.47 10.44
N ASN A 188 -2.94 -20.90 10.56
CA ASN A 188 -3.49 -21.46 11.80
C ASN A 188 -3.30 -20.53 13.01
N VAL A 189 -3.60 -19.24 12.82
CA VAL A 189 -3.68 -18.23 13.87
C VAL A 189 -5.14 -18.04 14.25
N SER A 190 -5.45 -17.97 15.55
CA SER A 190 -6.81 -17.72 16.05
C SER A 190 -7.17 -16.24 15.89
N LEU A 191 -8.44 -15.98 15.58
CA LEU A 191 -9.03 -14.64 15.51
C LEU A 191 -10.38 -14.69 16.24
N ASP A 192 -10.36 -14.55 17.56
CA ASP A 192 -11.52 -14.86 18.40
C ASP A 192 -12.52 -13.70 18.49
N HIS A 193 -12.09 -12.44 18.36
CA HIS A 193 -12.93 -11.24 18.43
C HIS A 193 -12.57 -10.26 17.31
N HIS A 194 -13.11 -10.48 16.12
CA HIS A 194 -12.90 -9.60 14.98
C HIS A 194 -13.55 -8.21 15.20
N HIS A 195 -12.90 -7.14 14.73
CA HIS A 195 -13.31 -5.74 14.87
C HIS A 195 -13.15 -5.15 16.28
N ARG A 196 -12.12 -5.60 17.00
CA ARG A 196 -11.57 -4.92 18.16
C ARG A 196 -10.09 -4.70 17.87
N ALA A 197 -9.68 -3.44 17.83
CA ALA A 197 -8.33 -3.06 17.41
C ALA A 197 -7.21 -3.83 18.12
N VAL A 198 -7.34 -4.10 19.42
CA VAL A 198 -6.30 -4.85 20.16
C VAL A 198 -6.26 -6.34 19.81
N ASP A 199 -7.40 -6.94 19.45
CA ASP A 199 -7.47 -8.36 19.08
C ASP A 199 -6.98 -8.55 17.64
N ASP A 200 -7.32 -7.63 16.72
CA ASP A 200 -6.81 -7.62 15.35
C ASP A 200 -5.30 -7.34 15.33
N ALA A 201 -4.80 -6.43 16.18
CA ALA A 201 -3.36 -6.22 16.40
C ALA A 201 -2.66 -7.47 16.95
N ALA A 202 -3.27 -8.19 17.90
CA ALA A 202 -2.69 -9.41 18.44
C ALA A 202 -2.66 -10.54 17.40
N CYS A 203 -3.72 -10.71 16.62
CA CYS A 203 -3.74 -11.66 15.51
C CYS A 203 -2.66 -11.31 14.45
N THR A 204 -2.56 -10.04 14.09
CA THR A 204 -1.54 -9.53 13.16
C THR A 204 -0.12 -9.78 13.72
N ALA A 205 0.07 -9.65 15.03
CA ALA A 205 1.35 -9.93 15.69
C ALA A 205 1.74 -11.41 15.60
N GLU A 206 0.81 -12.32 15.81
CA GLU A 206 1.06 -13.76 15.64
C GLU A 206 1.38 -14.12 14.19
N ILE A 207 0.68 -13.50 13.23
CA ILE A 207 0.99 -13.61 11.80
C ILE A 207 2.41 -13.12 11.52
N PHE A 208 2.76 -11.94 12.04
CA PHE A 208 4.08 -11.35 11.83
C PHE A 208 5.20 -12.22 12.43
N VAL A 209 5.01 -12.80 13.61
CA VAL A 209 5.95 -13.75 14.20
C VAL A 209 6.18 -14.96 13.27
N LYS A 210 5.11 -15.52 12.69
CA LYS A 210 5.24 -16.61 11.70
C LYS A 210 5.97 -16.16 10.43
N PHE A 211 5.75 -14.93 9.98
CA PHE A 211 6.49 -14.37 8.86
C PHE A 211 7.98 -14.20 9.18
N ILE A 212 8.34 -13.76 10.38
CA ILE A 212 9.73 -13.71 10.84
C ILE A 212 10.38 -15.10 10.75
N GLU A 213 9.70 -16.15 11.21
CA GLU A 213 10.20 -17.52 11.10
C GLU A 213 10.39 -17.96 9.64
N MET A 214 9.43 -17.63 8.76
CA MET A 214 9.50 -17.93 7.33
C MET A 214 10.62 -17.16 6.62
N PHE A 215 10.88 -15.91 7.00
CA PHE A 215 12.01 -15.12 6.50
C PHE A 215 13.34 -15.71 6.96
N LYS A 216 13.46 -16.00 8.25
CA LYS A 216 14.68 -16.62 8.82
C LYS A 216 15.01 -17.97 8.18
N ALA A 217 14.00 -18.78 7.85
CA ALA A 217 14.16 -20.03 7.11
C ALA A 217 14.70 -19.84 5.68
N ARG A 218 14.68 -18.61 5.16
CA ARG A 218 15.23 -18.21 3.85
C ARG A 218 16.49 -17.34 3.99
N ASP A 219 17.15 -17.40 5.14
CA ASP A 219 18.37 -16.63 5.48
C ASP A 219 18.19 -15.10 5.47
N VAL A 220 16.96 -14.61 5.55
CA VAL A 220 16.64 -13.18 5.75
C VAL A 220 16.74 -12.86 7.25
N ARG A 221 17.48 -11.80 7.62
CA ARG A 221 17.78 -11.45 9.01
C ARG A 221 17.37 -10.05 9.41
N ASN A 222 17.12 -9.17 8.46
CA ASN A 222 16.76 -7.77 8.70
C ASN A 222 15.73 -7.26 7.70
N LEU A 223 15.17 -6.07 7.97
CA LEU A 223 14.11 -5.49 7.16
C LEU A 223 14.56 -5.07 5.75
N ASP A 224 15.82 -4.70 5.56
CA ASP A 224 16.35 -4.38 4.23
C ASP A 224 16.34 -5.62 3.32
N GLN A 225 16.73 -6.77 3.87
CA GLN A 225 16.66 -8.05 3.15
C GLN A 225 15.23 -8.50 2.87
N VAL A 226 14.27 -8.16 3.74
CA VAL A 226 12.83 -8.37 3.46
C VAL A 226 12.42 -7.58 2.22
N ASN A 227 12.79 -6.32 2.13
CA ASN A 227 12.52 -5.47 0.97
C ASN A 227 13.19 -5.99 -0.30
N GLU A 228 14.45 -6.39 -0.21
CA GLU A 228 15.20 -6.97 -1.34
C GLU A 228 14.52 -8.24 -1.87
N MET A 229 14.09 -9.14 -0.98
CA MET A 229 13.37 -10.36 -1.36
C MET A 229 12.05 -10.03 -2.06
N GLY A 230 11.34 -8.97 -1.66
CA GLY A 230 10.10 -8.51 -2.30
C GLY A 230 10.34 -7.98 -3.72
N ARG A 231 11.39 -7.20 -3.93
CA ARG A 231 11.76 -6.63 -5.25
C ARG A 231 12.11 -7.68 -6.29
N THR A 232 12.67 -8.80 -5.89
CA THR A 232 13.12 -9.87 -6.79
C THR A 232 12.04 -10.90 -7.14
N ASN A 233 10.87 -10.83 -6.52
CA ASN A 233 9.82 -11.85 -6.68
C ASN A 233 8.78 -11.47 -7.74
N GLU A 234 8.92 -12.03 -8.96
CA GLU A 234 7.99 -11.81 -10.08
C GLU A 234 6.56 -12.28 -9.80
N ASP A 235 6.39 -13.36 -9.04
CA ASP A 235 5.06 -13.89 -8.69
C ASP A 235 4.33 -12.96 -7.72
N ALA A 236 5.05 -12.27 -6.84
CA ALA A 236 4.48 -11.21 -6.00
C ALA A 236 4.01 -10.03 -6.85
N ILE A 237 4.79 -9.58 -7.84
CA ILE A 237 4.42 -8.50 -8.78
C ILE A 237 3.10 -8.82 -9.50
N ARG A 238 2.88 -10.06 -9.92
CA ARG A 238 1.64 -10.50 -10.59
C ARG A 238 0.38 -10.40 -9.70
N LYS A 239 0.55 -10.29 -8.39
CA LYS A 239 -0.55 -10.19 -7.40
C LYS A 239 -0.79 -8.78 -6.88
N LEU A 240 0.05 -7.82 -7.25
CA LEU A 240 -0.14 -6.42 -6.88
C LEU A 240 -1.43 -5.85 -7.50
N PRO A 241 -2.06 -4.85 -6.90
CA PRO A 241 -3.16 -4.12 -7.52
C PRO A 241 -2.68 -3.45 -8.82
N THR A 242 -3.60 -3.29 -9.77
CA THR A 242 -3.33 -2.60 -11.03
C THR A 242 -4.05 -1.27 -11.07
N TYR A 243 -3.37 -0.25 -11.61
CA TYR A 243 -3.89 1.08 -11.84
C TYR A 243 -3.81 1.41 -13.33
N HIS A 244 -4.70 2.25 -13.83
CA HIS A 244 -4.58 2.76 -15.19
C HIS A 244 -3.44 3.77 -15.28
N ILE A 245 -2.77 3.79 -16.42
CA ILE A 245 -1.68 4.71 -16.74
C ILE A 245 -1.70 5.02 -18.24
N ILE A 246 -1.49 6.26 -18.62
CA ILE A 246 -1.30 6.63 -20.03
C ILE A 246 0.20 6.74 -20.31
N ILE A 247 0.66 6.06 -21.36
CA ILE A 247 2.05 6.11 -21.79
C ILE A 247 2.06 6.51 -23.26
N LEU A 248 2.62 7.68 -23.59
CA LEU A 248 2.69 8.23 -24.93
C LEU A 248 4.13 8.20 -25.45
N ALA A 249 4.30 7.88 -26.73
CA ALA A 249 5.59 7.96 -27.39
C ALA A 249 5.86 9.41 -27.87
N LYS A 250 6.92 10.02 -27.36
CA LYS A 250 7.35 11.38 -27.72
C LYS A 250 8.18 11.40 -29.01
N ASN A 251 8.93 10.34 -29.26
CA ASN A 251 9.86 10.18 -30.39
C ASN A 251 10.07 8.70 -30.72
N ASP A 252 10.97 8.38 -31.67
CA ASP A 252 11.26 7.01 -32.09
C ASP A 252 11.85 6.14 -30.99
N ILE A 253 12.66 6.68 -30.08
CA ILE A 253 13.16 5.95 -28.89
C ILE A 253 11.96 5.55 -28.03
N GLY A 254 11.08 6.50 -27.73
CA GLY A 254 9.86 6.24 -26.95
C GLY A 254 8.94 5.22 -27.64
N ARG A 255 8.82 5.26 -28.97
CA ARG A 255 8.04 4.26 -29.71
C ARG A 255 8.60 2.84 -29.52
N VAL A 256 9.91 2.66 -29.60
CA VAL A 256 10.56 1.37 -29.36
C VAL A 256 10.38 0.93 -27.92
N ASN A 257 10.55 1.84 -26.96
CA ASN A 257 10.38 1.57 -25.54
C ASN A 257 8.92 1.23 -25.20
N LEU A 258 7.95 1.89 -25.81
CA LEU A 258 6.53 1.55 -25.68
C LEU A 258 6.24 0.11 -26.12
N TYR A 259 6.77 -0.31 -27.28
CA TYR A 259 6.64 -1.70 -27.75
C TYR A 259 7.29 -2.71 -26.79
N ARG A 260 8.45 -2.37 -26.21
CA ARG A 260 9.11 -3.21 -25.20
C ARG A 260 8.23 -3.38 -23.96
N LEU A 261 7.69 -2.27 -23.43
CA LEU A 261 6.80 -2.31 -22.26
C LEU A 261 5.56 -3.16 -22.52
N VAL A 262 4.89 -2.97 -23.66
CA VAL A 262 3.72 -3.78 -24.05
C VAL A 262 4.11 -5.25 -24.21
N SER A 263 5.24 -5.55 -24.86
CA SER A 263 5.71 -6.93 -25.03
C SER A 263 5.98 -7.60 -23.69
N TRP A 264 6.72 -6.97 -22.79
CA TRP A 264 7.02 -7.51 -21.46
C TRP A 264 5.76 -7.68 -20.61
N SER A 265 4.80 -6.74 -20.69
CA SER A 265 3.55 -6.83 -19.95
C SER A 265 2.74 -8.07 -20.31
N HIS A 266 2.80 -8.50 -21.58
CA HIS A 266 2.13 -9.71 -22.07
C HIS A 266 2.95 -10.99 -21.85
N LEU A 267 4.26 -10.96 -22.10
CA LEU A 267 5.10 -12.16 -22.08
C LEU A 267 5.52 -12.57 -20.66
N LYS A 268 5.79 -11.58 -19.80
CA LYS A 268 6.36 -11.85 -18.47
C LYS A 268 5.41 -11.53 -17.32
N TYR A 269 4.68 -10.43 -17.40
CA TYR A 269 3.90 -9.91 -16.28
C TYR A 269 2.38 -10.07 -16.44
N PHE A 270 1.94 -10.90 -17.40
CA PHE A 270 0.50 -11.13 -17.59
C PHE A 270 -0.10 -11.93 -16.43
N ALA A 271 -1.11 -11.33 -15.78
CA ALA A 271 -1.96 -12.01 -14.81
C ALA A 271 -3.36 -11.41 -14.88
N ARG A 272 -4.25 -12.02 -15.65
CA ARG A 272 -5.57 -11.52 -16.08
C ARG A 272 -5.52 -10.26 -16.95
N ARG A 273 -4.50 -9.42 -16.79
CA ARG A 273 -4.22 -8.18 -17.53
C ARG A 273 -2.72 -8.07 -17.79
N PRO A 274 -2.30 -7.39 -18.87
CA PRO A 274 -0.88 -7.13 -19.15
C PRO A 274 -0.37 -6.05 -18.19
N ARG A 275 0.39 -6.44 -17.19
CA ARG A 275 0.87 -5.55 -16.11
C ARG A 275 2.19 -4.88 -16.49
N ILE A 276 2.31 -3.61 -16.16
CA ILE A 276 3.54 -2.83 -16.35
C ILE A 276 4.08 -2.45 -14.98
N PRO A 277 5.16 -3.10 -14.49
CA PRO A 277 5.83 -2.70 -13.26
C PRO A 277 6.42 -1.29 -13.37
N LYS A 278 6.35 -0.48 -12.32
CA LYS A 278 7.01 0.84 -12.26
C LYS A 278 8.52 0.75 -12.49
N SER A 279 9.15 -0.29 -11.96
CA SER A 279 10.58 -0.54 -12.18
C SER A 279 10.91 -0.70 -13.67
N LEU A 280 10.11 -1.50 -14.39
CA LEU A 280 10.27 -1.69 -15.83
C LEU A 280 9.97 -0.40 -16.61
N LEU A 281 8.93 0.34 -16.23
CA LEU A 281 8.62 1.63 -16.85
C LEU A 281 9.77 2.63 -16.65
N ASN A 282 10.39 2.67 -15.48
CA ASN A 282 11.55 3.53 -15.23
C ASN A 282 12.77 3.14 -16.08
N GLU A 283 13.01 1.85 -16.30
CA GLU A 283 14.09 1.36 -17.16
C GLU A 283 13.90 1.82 -18.63
N TYR A 284 12.66 1.83 -19.11
CA TYR A 284 12.33 2.20 -20.49
C TYR A 284 11.68 3.59 -20.61
N ARG A 285 11.89 4.48 -19.64
CA ARG A 285 11.24 5.81 -19.55
C ARG A 285 11.65 6.77 -20.67
N GLU A 286 12.84 6.61 -21.24
CA GLU A 286 13.39 7.53 -22.25
C GLU A 286 12.46 7.63 -23.48
N GLY A 287 12.14 8.87 -23.88
CA GLY A 287 11.28 9.16 -25.03
C GLY A 287 9.79 8.93 -24.78
N LEU A 288 9.37 8.63 -23.55
CA LEU A 288 7.99 8.47 -23.16
C LEU A 288 7.47 9.71 -22.40
N ILE A 289 6.17 9.91 -22.46
CA ILE A 289 5.41 10.85 -21.62
C ILE A 289 4.38 10.02 -20.88
N VAL A 290 4.30 10.19 -19.56
CA VAL A 290 3.48 9.36 -18.68
C VAL A 290 2.43 10.21 -17.98
N GLY A 291 1.16 9.85 -18.15
CA GLY A 291 0.00 10.50 -17.56
C GLY A 291 -0.67 9.67 -16.46
N SER A 292 -1.35 10.36 -15.54
CA SER A 292 -2.00 9.74 -14.35
C SER A 292 -3.26 8.93 -14.68
N ALA A 293 -3.76 9.03 -15.90
CA ALA A 293 -4.99 8.41 -16.39
C ALA A 293 -6.27 8.81 -15.61
N CYS A 294 -7.32 8.01 -15.75
CA CYS A 294 -8.67 8.24 -15.24
C CYS A 294 -8.82 7.92 -13.73
N GLU A 295 -10.08 7.79 -13.29
CA GLU A 295 -10.43 7.42 -11.90
C GLU A 295 -9.86 6.06 -11.45
N ALA A 296 -9.50 5.17 -12.38
CA ALA A 296 -8.81 3.91 -12.07
C ALA A 296 -7.28 4.07 -11.95
N GLY A 297 -6.74 5.28 -12.12
CA GLY A 297 -5.34 5.62 -11.94
C GLY A 297 -4.92 5.65 -10.46
N GLU A 298 -3.65 5.40 -10.21
CA GLU A 298 -3.09 5.35 -8.85
C GLU A 298 -3.32 6.64 -8.07
N LEU A 299 -3.04 7.79 -8.71
CA LEU A 299 -3.18 9.10 -8.07
C LEU A 299 -4.63 9.40 -7.69
N TYR A 300 -5.56 9.15 -8.62
CA TYR A 300 -6.97 9.40 -8.36
C TYR A 300 -7.49 8.50 -7.22
N GLN A 301 -7.11 7.22 -7.22
CA GLN A 301 -7.46 6.28 -6.16
C GLN A 301 -6.87 6.69 -4.81
N ALA A 302 -5.64 7.21 -4.77
CA ALA A 302 -5.04 7.75 -3.54
C ALA A 302 -5.83 8.95 -3.00
N ILE A 303 -6.26 9.87 -3.87
CA ILE A 303 -7.08 11.04 -3.48
C ILE A 303 -8.46 10.59 -2.98
N LEU A 304 -9.15 9.67 -3.67
CA LEU A 304 -10.48 9.19 -3.27
C LEU A 304 -10.50 8.54 -1.89
N ARG A 305 -9.46 7.77 -1.55
CA ARG A 305 -9.36 7.15 -0.23
C ARG A 305 -8.84 8.10 0.85
N GLY A 306 -8.54 9.37 0.50
CA GLY A 306 -7.99 10.35 1.42
C GLY A 306 -6.61 9.97 1.94
N ALA A 307 -5.73 9.50 1.06
CA ALA A 307 -4.36 9.15 1.40
C ALA A 307 -3.58 10.34 1.96
N PRO A 308 -2.59 10.12 2.84
CA PRO A 308 -1.74 11.18 3.37
C PRO A 308 -1.09 12.02 2.26
N SER A 309 -0.91 13.32 2.52
CA SER A 309 -0.35 14.28 1.54
C SER A 309 1.02 13.85 1.00
N GLN A 310 1.83 13.14 1.79
CA GLN A 310 3.13 12.62 1.34
C GLN A 310 2.98 11.51 0.30
N GLU A 311 2.03 10.60 0.46
CA GLU A 311 1.73 9.55 -0.51
C GLU A 311 1.23 10.15 -1.82
N VAL A 312 0.29 11.10 -1.75
CA VAL A 312 -0.21 11.82 -2.92
C VAL A 312 0.93 12.57 -3.64
N ALA A 313 1.79 13.27 -2.90
CA ALA A 313 2.92 14.00 -3.47
C ALA A 313 3.96 13.07 -4.13
N ARG A 314 4.18 11.87 -3.57
CA ARG A 314 5.04 10.84 -4.18
C ARG A 314 4.44 10.34 -5.49
N SER A 315 3.15 10.05 -5.53
CA SER A 315 2.45 9.61 -6.74
C SER A 315 2.48 10.69 -7.82
N VAL A 316 2.22 11.96 -7.47
CA VAL A 316 2.27 13.10 -8.42
C VAL A 316 3.63 13.20 -9.11
N LYS A 317 4.73 13.03 -8.38
CA LYS A 317 6.09 13.14 -8.93
C LYS A 317 6.44 12.07 -9.96
N PHE A 318 5.69 10.99 -10.01
CA PHE A 318 5.92 9.89 -10.94
C PHE A 318 5.44 10.22 -12.37
N TYR A 319 4.45 11.09 -12.51
CA TYR A 319 3.81 11.42 -13.78
C TYR A 319 4.38 12.70 -14.40
N ASP A 320 4.40 12.77 -15.73
CA ASP A 320 4.80 13.95 -16.49
C ASP A 320 3.62 14.94 -16.64
N TYR A 321 2.39 14.42 -16.60
CA TYR A 321 1.16 15.22 -16.58
C TYR A 321 0.04 14.50 -15.80
N LEU A 322 -0.96 15.26 -15.39
CA LEU A 322 -2.11 14.77 -14.62
C LEU A 322 -3.40 14.98 -15.42
N GLU A 323 -4.30 14.00 -15.34
CA GLU A 323 -5.66 14.03 -15.91
C GLU A 323 -6.71 14.04 -14.80
#